data_a6d14d03f54b9be0d12780b3fbb2df51
#
_entry.id   a6d14d03f54b9be0d12780b3fbb2df51
#
_cell.length_a   1.000
_cell.length_b   1.000
_cell.length_c   1.000
_cell.angle_alpha   90.00
_cell.angle_beta   90.00
_cell.angle_gamma   90.00
#
_symmetry.space_group_name_H-M   'P 1'
#
loop_
_entity.id
_entity.type
_entity.pdbx_description
1 polymer ?
#
loop_
_entity_poly.entity_id
_entity_poly.type
_entity_poly.pdbx_seq_one_letter_code
_entity_poly.pdbx_strand_id
1 'polypeptide(L)'
;TGRAAKRMSETTGYEAQTIHRLLELNGAVDGDDRDGMHFERNELQPLEADVVIIDEMSMVDIYLMHALLQALVPGTRLIMVGDANQLPSVGPGNVLKDIIRSKFCHVVRLEKVFRQAAESDIILNAHRINRGEPVEYRKESRDFFSLERNQPQDIINVVIQLIVQKLPPYVNASPYDIQVLAPMRKGELGVLNLNDVLQKYLNPSSPDKVEREFHGVLFRENDKVMQIKNNYQLKWKKYNPYGDVCEEGEGVFNGDSGVIRTISALTESVTVEFEEGKIAEYEFSEMEELELAYAITIHKSQGSEYPAVIIPLLSGPKMLFNRNLLYTAVTRAKKCVTIVGSRRMVDQMICNINEKKRYSSLCQRIQELEVADAGMLS
;
A
#
# COMPACT_ATOMS: atom_id res chain seq x y z
N THR A 1 2.88 -0.65 -7.69
CA THR A 1 3.57 -1.38 -6.60
C THR A 1 3.92 -2.79 -7.04
N GLY A 2 4.92 -3.43 -6.39
CA GLY A 2 5.29 -4.81 -6.69
C GLY A 2 4.09 -5.78 -6.57
N ARG A 3 3.26 -5.60 -5.54
CA ARG A 3 2.04 -6.40 -5.34
C ARG A 3 0.99 -6.20 -6.43
N ALA A 4 0.80 -4.96 -6.89
CA ALA A 4 -0.13 -4.69 -8.00
C ALA A 4 0.36 -5.33 -9.29
N ALA A 5 1.65 -5.20 -9.61
CA ALA A 5 2.27 -5.84 -10.76
C ALA A 5 2.11 -7.36 -10.73
N LYS A 6 2.39 -7.99 -9.58
CA LYS A 6 2.17 -9.42 -9.39
C LYS A 6 0.73 -9.83 -9.66
N ARG A 7 -0.24 -9.13 -9.06
CA ARG A 7 -1.67 -9.42 -9.25
C ARG A 7 -2.08 -9.29 -10.72
N MET A 8 -1.53 -8.31 -11.43
CA MET A 8 -1.71 -8.19 -12.88
C MET A 8 -1.17 -9.43 -13.60
N SER A 9 0.04 -9.88 -13.29
CA SER A 9 0.62 -11.08 -13.91
C SER A 9 -0.24 -12.33 -13.68
N GLU A 10 -0.67 -12.54 -12.43
CA GLU A 10 -1.54 -13.68 -12.07
C GLU A 10 -2.90 -13.65 -12.79
N THR A 11 -3.46 -12.44 -12.95
CA THR A 11 -4.80 -12.30 -13.53
C THR A 11 -4.79 -12.36 -15.05
N THR A 12 -3.75 -11.80 -15.68
CA THR A 12 -3.66 -11.66 -17.13
C THR A 12 -2.87 -12.78 -17.80
N GLY A 13 -2.01 -13.47 -17.06
CA GLY A 13 -1.04 -14.43 -17.58
C GLY A 13 0.14 -13.78 -18.32
N TYR A 14 0.22 -12.45 -18.36
CA TYR A 14 1.34 -11.69 -18.91
C TYR A 14 2.26 -11.19 -17.81
N GLU A 15 3.54 -11.04 -18.12
CA GLU A 15 4.49 -10.44 -17.20
C GLU A 15 4.10 -8.97 -16.95
N ALA A 16 3.99 -8.61 -15.68
CA ALA A 16 3.82 -7.24 -15.23
C ALA A 16 4.89 -6.90 -14.19
N GLN A 17 5.34 -5.65 -14.21
CA GLN A 17 6.38 -5.16 -13.31
C GLN A 17 6.08 -3.73 -12.87
N THR A 18 6.82 -3.24 -11.87
CA THR A 18 6.68 -1.83 -11.45
C THR A 18 7.19 -0.90 -12.54
N ILE A 19 6.67 0.33 -12.60
CA ILE A 19 7.14 1.34 -13.57
C ILE A 19 8.66 1.56 -13.42
N HIS A 20 9.18 1.59 -12.19
CA HIS A 20 10.62 1.74 -11.95
C HIS A 20 11.44 0.63 -12.61
N ARG A 21 10.98 -0.63 -12.51
CA ARG A 21 11.64 -1.77 -13.14
C ARG A 21 11.47 -1.78 -14.66
N LEU A 22 10.28 -1.39 -15.13
CA LEU A 22 10.00 -1.24 -16.56
C LEU A 22 10.92 -0.22 -17.22
N LEU A 23 11.23 0.86 -16.50
CA LEU A 23 12.13 1.90 -16.96
C LEU A 23 13.60 1.64 -16.65
N GLU A 24 13.93 0.46 -16.09
CA GLU A 24 15.32 0.04 -15.78
C GLU A 24 16.03 1.11 -14.94
N LEU A 25 15.53 1.33 -13.71
CA LEU A 25 16.13 2.29 -12.79
C LEU A 25 17.53 1.84 -12.39
N ASN A 26 18.56 2.62 -12.74
CA ASN A 26 19.93 2.42 -12.32
C ASN A 26 20.29 3.33 -11.14
N GLY A 27 20.87 2.74 -10.08
CA GLY A 27 21.37 3.43 -8.91
C GLY A 27 20.55 3.20 -7.67
N ALA A 28 21.20 3.16 -6.51
CA ALA A 28 20.55 3.21 -5.20
C ALA A 28 19.91 4.58 -5.05
N VAL A 29 18.58 4.61 -4.87
CA VAL A 29 17.87 5.81 -4.47
C VAL A 29 18.10 5.97 -2.95
N ASP A 30 19.25 6.49 -2.58
CA ASP A 30 19.46 7.01 -1.22
C ASP A 30 18.61 8.27 -1.07
N GLY A 31 17.67 8.19 -0.14
CA GLY A 31 16.75 9.19 0.39
C GLY A 31 16.66 10.53 -0.34
N ASP A 32 15.57 11.16 -0.42
CA ASP A 32 15.24 12.55 -0.83
C ASP A 32 15.84 13.16 -2.12
N ASP A 33 16.94 12.67 -2.69
CA ASP A 33 17.54 13.15 -3.94
C ASP A 33 16.82 12.55 -5.16
N ARG A 34 15.66 13.13 -5.48
CA ARG A 34 14.85 12.77 -6.66
C ARG A 34 15.43 13.27 -7.97
N ASP A 35 16.36 14.17 -7.94
CA ASP A 35 17.11 14.65 -9.11
C ASP A 35 18.15 13.62 -9.62
N GLY A 36 18.39 12.54 -8.86
CA GLY A 36 19.34 11.46 -9.19
C GLY A 36 18.71 10.17 -9.74
N MET A 37 17.39 10.07 -9.94
CA MET A 37 16.79 8.90 -10.57
C MET A 37 17.18 8.83 -12.04
N HIS A 38 18.10 7.91 -12.39
CA HIS A 38 18.51 7.67 -13.75
C HIS A 38 17.79 6.43 -14.30
N PHE A 39 16.88 6.65 -15.24
CA PHE A 39 16.20 5.58 -15.96
C PHE A 39 16.96 5.31 -17.27
N GLU A 40 17.25 4.03 -17.57
CA GLU A 40 17.86 3.65 -18.85
C GLU A 40 16.87 3.81 -20.01
N ARG A 41 15.59 3.49 -19.75
CA ARG A 41 14.52 3.67 -20.74
C ARG A 41 14.09 5.14 -20.77
N ASN A 42 14.33 5.76 -21.91
CA ASN A 42 14.08 7.18 -22.19
C ASN A 42 13.91 7.40 -23.69
N GLU A 43 13.93 8.66 -24.15
CA GLU A 43 13.79 9.01 -25.59
C GLU A 43 14.84 8.36 -26.51
N LEU A 44 16.04 8.07 -25.98
CA LEU A 44 17.13 7.44 -26.74
C LEU A 44 17.03 5.89 -26.75
N GLN A 45 16.44 5.34 -25.71
CA GLN A 45 16.20 3.91 -25.55
C GLN A 45 14.75 3.64 -25.13
N PRO A 46 13.78 3.88 -26.01
CA PRO A 46 12.37 3.78 -25.65
C PRO A 46 11.91 2.34 -25.38
N LEU A 47 10.75 2.22 -24.79
CA LEU A 47 10.07 0.95 -24.61
C LEU A 47 9.56 0.42 -25.95
N GLU A 48 9.88 -0.82 -26.27
CA GLU A 48 9.38 -1.52 -27.45
C GLU A 48 7.99 -2.14 -27.16
N ALA A 49 6.97 -1.32 -27.11
CA ALA A 49 5.62 -1.77 -26.81
C ALA A 49 4.56 -0.99 -27.60
N ASP A 50 3.61 -1.71 -28.18
CA ASP A 50 2.43 -1.10 -28.86
C ASP A 50 1.41 -0.58 -27.85
N VAL A 51 1.31 -1.23 -26.68
CA VAL A 51 0.37 -0.89 -25.61
C VAL A 51 1.07 -0.98 -24.26
N VAL A 52 0.93 0.07 -23.45
CA VAL A 52 1.38 0.10 -22.07
C VAL A 52 0.17 0.31 -21.16
N ILE A 53 -0.03 -0.59 -20.21
CA ILE A 53 -1.13 -0.55 -19.24
C ILE A 53 -0.53 -0.27 -17.86
N ILE A 54 -0.92 0.84 -17.26
CA ILE A 54 -0.48 1.22 -15.91
C ILE A 54 -1.65 1.12 -14.95
N ASP A 55 -1.51 0.28 -13.94
CA ASP A 55 -2.44 0.18 -12.82
C ASP A 55 -1.98 0.99 -11.61
N GLU A 56 -2.88 1.24 -10.66
CA GLU A 56 -2.64 2.04 -9.45
C GLU A 56 -2.11 3.45 -9.74
N MET A 57 -2.65 4.09 -10.79
CA MET A 57 -2.25 5.43 -11.23
C MET A 57 -2.38 6.53 -10.16
N SER A 58 -3.18 6.31 -9.11
CA SER A 58 -3.26 7.21 -7.96
C SER A 58 -1.92 7.41 -7.25
N MET A 59 -1.02 6.42 -7.35
CA MET A 59 0.30 6.40 -6.73
C MET A 59 1.41 6.99 -7.61
N VAL A 60 1.14 7.29 -8.88
CA VAL A 60 2.12 7.83 -9.83
C VAL A 60 2.24 9.34 -9.63
N ASP A 61 3.44 9.82 -9.31
CA ASP A 61 3.76 11.23 -9.20
C ASP A 61 4.18 11.84 -10.54
N ILE A 62 4.42 13.15 -10.54
CA ILE A 62 4.74 13.88 -11.78
C ILE A 62 6.10 13.47 -12.38
N TYR A 63 7.08 13.14 -11.54
CA TYR A 63 8.41 12.74 -12.03
C TYR A 63 8.37 11.36 -12.68
N LEU A 64 7.70 10.41 -12.03
CA LEU A 64 7.56 9.07 -12.58
C LEU A 64 6.72 9.05 -13.85
N MET A 65 5.66 9.89 -13.91
CA MET A 65 4.87 10.05 -15.14
C MET A 65 5.69 10.69 -16.25
N HIS A 66 6.51 11.68 -15.96
CA HIS A 66 7.39 12.29 -16.93
C HIS A 66 8.39 11.28 -17.50
N ALA A 67 9.07 10.52 -16.65
CA ALA A 67 10.01 9.49 -17.08
C ALA A 67 9.33 8.41 -17.95
N LEU A 68 8.12 7.98 -17.56
CA LEU A 68 7.34 7.03 -18.35
C LEU A 68 7.04 7.60 -19.75
N LEU A 69 6.55 8.84 -19.84
CA LEU A 69 6.21 9.46 -21.12
C LEU A 69 7.43 9.64 -22.04
N GLN A 70 8.61 9.96 -21.48
CA GLN A 70 9.85 10.02 -22.24
C GLN A 70 10.27 8.67 -22.84
N ALA A 71 9.93 7.57 -22.17
CA ALA A 71 10.25 6.23 -22.65
C ALA A 71 9.23 5.66 -23.67
N LEU A 72 8.12 6.34 -23.93
CA LEU A 72 7.12 5.91 -24.90
C LEU A 72 7.42 6.48 -26.30
N VAL A 73 7.27 5.64 -27.32
CA VAL A 73 7.34 6.11 -28.71
C VAL A 73 5.97 6.66 -29.17
N PRO A 74 5.98 7.67 -30.09
CA PRO A 74 4.73 8.11 -30.71
C PRO A 74 3.98 6.95 -31.37
N GLY A 75 2.69 6.82 -31.02
CA GLY A 75 1.84 5.71 -31.49
C GLY A 75 1.61 4.61 -30.44
N THR A 76 2.41 4.52 -29.38
CA THR A 76 2.14 3.63 -28.25
C THR A 76 0.82 4.02 -27.58
N ARG A 77 -0.05 3.04 -27.37
CA ARG A 77 -1.30 3.23 -26.64
C ARG A 77 -1.06 3.13 -25.13
N LEU A 78 -1.30 4.22 -24.42
CA LEU A 78 -1.21 4.26 -22.95
C LEU A 78 -2.60 4.10 -22.31
N ILE A 79 -2.79 3.06 -21.51
CA ILE A 79 -4.02 2.81 -20.73
C ILE A 79 -3.69 3.03 -19.25
N MET A 80 -4.37 3.99 -18.64
CA MET A 80 -4.17 4.36 -17.25
C MET A 80 -5.37 3.88 -16.42
N VAL A 81 -5.11 3.03 -15.42
CA VAL A 81 -6.12 2.48 -14.52
C VAL A 81 -5.81 2.94 -13.10
N GLY A 82 -6.83 3.35 -12.34
CA GLY A 82 -6.60 3.77 -10.95
C GLY A 82 -7.83 4.38 -10.32
N ASP A 83 -7.77 4.56 -9.01
CA ASP A 83 -8.85 5.15 -8.22
C ASP A 83 -8.46 6.55 -7.74
N ALA A 84 -9.06 7.56 -8.34
CA ALA A 84 -8.81 8.96 -8.01
C ALA A 84 -9.28 9.37 -6.59
N ASN A 85 -10.04 8.52 -5.90
CA ASN A 85 -10.55 8.77 -4.56
C ASN A 85 -9.70 8.15 -3.46
N GLN A 86 -8.75 7.28 -3.82
CA GLN A 86 -7.72 6.80 -2.91
C GLN A 86 -6.73 7.91 -2.57
N LEU A 87 -5.81 7.61 -1.64
CA LEU A 87 -4.73 8.53 -1.30
C LEU A 87 -3.87 8.82 -2.54
N PRO A 88 -3.46 10.07 -2.74
CA PRO A 88 -2.58 10.43 -3.85
C PRO A 88 -1.15 9.91 -3.63
N SER A 89 -0.31 10.01 -4.66
CA SER A 89 1.12 9.68 -4.60
C SER A 89 1.82 10.38 -3.43
N VAL A 90 2.88 9.78 -2.89
CA VAL A 90 3.73 10.45 -1.87
C VAL A 90 4.49 11.61 -2.53
N GLY A 91 4.96 11.42 -3.75
CA GLY A 91 5.64 12.43 -4.55
C GLY A 91 4.73 13.57 -5.03
N PRO A 92 5.30 14.60 -5.67
CA PRO A 92 4.59 15.82 -6.06
C PRO A 92 3.62 15.58 -7.22
N GLY A 93 2.67 16.52 -7.37
CA GLY A 93 1.65 16.47 -8.43
C GLY A 93 0.41 15.67 -8.05
N ASN A 94 -0.56 15.65 -8.95
CA ASN A 94 -1.82 14.92 -8.81
C ASN A 94 -2.24 14.38 -10.19
N VAL A 95 -1.35 13.60 -10.79
CA VAL A 95 -1.37 13.23 -12.22
C VAL A 95 -2.71 12.68 -12.65
N LEU A 96 -3.21 11.63 -12.00
CA LEU A 96 -4.48 11.00 -12.39
C LEU A 96 -5.66 11.97 -12.32
N LYS A 97 -5.78 12.73 -11.21
CA LYS A 97 -6.87 13.71 -11.06
C LYS A 97 -6.76 14.85 -12.07
N ASP A 98 -5.55 15.32 -12.34
CA ASP A 98 -5.33 16.43 -13.28
C ASP A 98 -5.63 16.01 -14.72
N ILE A 99 -5.24 14.80 -15.14
CA ILE A 99 -5.59 14.23 -16.45
C ILE A 99 -7.10 14.07 -16.58
N ILE A 100 -7.78 13.51 -15.56
CA ILE A 100 -9.24 13.38 -15.59
C ILE A 100 -9.95 14.74 -15.68
N ARG A 101 -9.45 15.76 -14.97
CA ARG A 101 -10.01 17.12 -14.95
C ARG A 101 -9.77 17.86 -16.24
N SER A 102 -8.65 17.64 -16.91
CA SER A 102 -8.33 18.29 -18.19
C SER A 102 -9.32 17.94 -19.28
N LYS A 103 -9.93 16.75 -19.21
CA LYS A 103 -10.83 16.16 -20.23
C LYS A 103 -10.13 15.90 -21.59
N PHE A 104 -8.81 15.94 -21.60
CA PHE A 104 -7.99 15.73 -22.81
C PHE A 104 -8.13 14.33 -23.37
N CYS A 105 -8.21 13.29 -22.53
CA CYS A 105 -8.34 11.91 -22.97
C CYS A 105 -9.70 11.32 -22.59
N HIS A 106 -10.06 10.23 -23.27
CA HIS A 106 -11.27 9.49 -22.96
C HIS A 106 -11.19 8.87 -21.56
N VAL A 107 -12.19 9.15 -20.73
CA VAL A 107 -12.27 8.67 -19.34
C VAL A 107 -13.49 7.74 -19.20
N VAL A 108 -13.23 6.50 -18.82
CA VAL A 108 -14.28 5.54 -18.45
C VAL A 108 -14.35 5.45 -16.92
N ARG A 109 -15.52 5.69 -16.35
CA ARG A 109 -15.76 5.56 -14.91
C ARG A 109 -16.57 4.30 -14.62
N LEU A 110 -16.03 3.45 -13.76
CA LEU A 110 -16.71 2.26 -13.27
C LEU A 110 -17.54 2.64 -12.04
N GLU A 111 -18.82 2.95 -12.24
CA GLU A 111 -19.72 3.43 -11.16
C GLU A 111 -20.71 2.35 -10.72
N LYS A 112 -20.92 1.31 -11.53
CA LYS A 112 -21.90 0.27 -11.24
C LYS A 112 -21.34 -0.78 -10.30
N VAL A 113 -22.00 -0.95 -9.18
CA VAL A 113 -21.75 -2.06 -8.25
C VAL A 113 -22.50 -3.28 -8.77
N PHE A 114 -21.80 -4.37 -9.08
CA PHE A 114 -22.45 -5.61 -9.51
C PHE A 114 -23.26 -6.23 -8.37
N ARG A 115 -24.29 -7.02 -8.73
CA ARG A 115 -25.25 -7.60 -7.77
C ARG A 115 -24.57 -8.35 -6.61
N GLN A 116 -23.54 -9.14 -6.88
CA GLN A 116 -22.78 -9.84 -5.84
C GLN A 116 -22.01 -8.90 -4.90
N ALA A 117 -21.49 -7.80 -5.43
CA ALA A 117 -20.81 -6.76 -4.64
C ALA A 117 -21.79 -5.85 -3.88
N ALA A 118 -23.05 -5.76 -4.32
CA ALA A 118 -24.10 -4.98 -3.63
C ALA A 118 -24.56 -5.64 -2.31
N GLU A 119 -24.20 -6.89 -2.03
CA GLU A 119 -24.44 -7.56 -0.75
C GLU A 119 -23.34 -7.27 0.28
N SER A 120 -22.20 -6.69 -0.14
CA SER A 120 -21.08 -6.33 0.74
C SER A 120 -21.26 -4.93 1.33
N ASP A 121 -21.36 -4.85 2.65
CA ASP A 121 -21.39 -3.57 3.36
C ASP A 121 -20.06 -2.82 3.29
N ILE A 122 -18.93 -3.51 3.07
CA ILE A 122 -17.64 -2.87 2.78
C ILE A 122 -17.77 -2.01 1.54
N ILE A 123 -18.27 -2.58 0.44
CA ILE A 123 -18.38 -1.89 -0.85
C ILE A 123 -19.42 -0.77 -0.77
N LEU A 124 -20.59 -1.03 -0.19
CA LEU A 124 -21.63 -0.02 -0.02
C LEU A 124 -21.14 1.16 0.81
N ASN A 125 -20.48 0.89 1.94
CA ASN A 125 -19.94 1.93 2.79
C ASN A 125 -18.73 2.65 2.17
N ALA A 126 -17.89 1.98 1.40
CA ALA A 126 -16.83 2.65 0.62
C ALA A 126 -17.43 3.68 -0.36
N HIS A 127 -18.49 3.31 -1.08
CA HIS A 127 -19.21 4.26 -1.96
C HIS A 127 -19.85 5.41 -1.18
N ARG A 128 -20.47 5.15 -0.02
CA ARG A 128 -21.04 6.20 0.85
C ARG A 128 -19.95 7.17 1.33
N ILE A 129 -18.83 6.63 1.84
CA ILE A 129 -17.67 7.44 2.25
C ILE A 129 -17.22 8.33 1.10
N ASN A 130 -17.07 7.78 -0.09
CA ASN A 130 -16.64 8.53 -1.26
C ASN A 130 -17.59 9.68 -1.64
N ARG A 131 -18.90 9.46 -1.54
CA ARG A 131 -19.93 10.48 -1.79
C ARG A 131 -20.06 11.49 -0.65
N GLY A 132 -19.43 11.26 0.50
CA GLY A 132 -19.59 12.10 1.70
C GLY A 132 -20.86 11.80 2.47
N GLU A 133 -21.42 10.63 2.28
CA GLU A 133 -22.60 10.14 2.99
C GLU A 133 -22.18 9.38 4.27
N PRO A 134 -22.95 9.44 5.35
CA PRO A 134 -22.66 8.69 6.56
C PRO A 134 -22.60 7.20 6.32
N VAL A 135 -21.69 6.52 7.02
CA VAL A 135 -21.58 5.06 7.02
C VAL A 135 -22.83 4.43 7.63
N GLU A 136 -23.31 3.36 7.03
CA GLU A 136 -24.41 2.57 7.54
C GLU A 136 -23.92 1.36 8.33
N TYR A 137 -24.29 1.28 9.60
CA TYR A 137 -23.96 0.19 10.51
C TYR A 137 -25.14 -0.77 10.65
N ARG A 138 -25.22 -1.74 9.76
CA ARG A 138 -26.30 -2.74 9.78
C ARG A 138 -26.04 -3.80 10.84
N LYS A 139 -27.07 -4.22 11.57
CA LYS A 139 -26.95 -5.29 12.57
C LYS A 139 -26.67 -6.65 11.93
N GLU A 140 -27.18 -6.85 10.73
CA GLU A 140 -27.02 -8.08 9.93
C GLU A 140 -25.73 -8.08 9.09
N SER A 141 -24.91 -7.05 9.20
CA SER A 141 -23.66 -6.96 8.44
C SER A 141 -22.75 -8.16 8.73
N ARG A 142 -22.17 -8.70 7.67
CA ARG A 142 -21.25 -9.83 7.75
C ARG A 142 -19.79 -9.44 7.47
N ASP A 143 -19.54 -8.21 7.02
CA ASP A 143 -18.23 -7.80 6.56
C ASP A 143 -17.81 -6.40 7.02
N PHE A 144 -18.71 -5.60 7.61
CA PHE A 144 -18.41 -4.24 8.06
C PHE A 144 -18.89 -4.01 9.50
N PHE A 145 -17.96 -3.84 10.43
CA PHE A 145 -18.25 -3.69 11.85
C PHE A 145 -17.67 -2.40 12.43
N SER A 146 -18.36 -1.89 13.48
CA SER A 146 -17.88 -0.76 14.28
C SER A 146 -18.04 -1.06 15.75
N LEU A 147 -16.93 -1.00 16.48
CA LEU A 147 -16.87 -1.20 17.93
C LEU A 147 -16.48 0.11 18.61
N GLU A 148 -17.46 0.78 19.20
CA GLU A 148 -17.25 2.10 19.81
C GLU A 148 -16.45 1.98 21.11
N ARG A 149 -15.35 2.72 21.18
CA ARG A 149 -14.47 2.86 22.35
C ARG A 149 -13.93 4.28 22.39
N ASN A 150 -13.80 4.81 23.62
CA ASN A 150 -13.44 6.21 23.84
C ASN A 150 -12.07 6.37 24.54
N GLN A 151 -11.43 5.28 24.90
CA GLN A 151 -10.11 5.28 25.50
C GLN A 151 -9.11 4.50 24.65
N PRO A 152 -7.88 4.99 24.45
CA PRO A 152 -6.87 4.31 23.63
C PRO A 152 -6.59 2.88 24.11
N GLN A 153 -6.51 2.66 25.43
CA GLN A 153 -6.22 1.34 25.98
C GLN A 153 -7.35 0.34 25.70
N ASP A 154 -8.61 0.77 25.74
CA ASP A 154 -9.75 -0.09 25.39
C ASP A 154 -9.75 -0.46 23.90
N ILE A 155 -9.34 0.48 23.04
CA ILE A 155 -9.16 0.24 21.60
C ILE A 155 -8.08 -0.82 21.40
N ILE A 156 -6.92 -0.66 22.01
CA ILE A 156 -5.81 -1.61 21.91
C ILE A 156 -6.23 -3.00 22.38
N ASN A 157 -6.90 -3.12 23.51
CA ASN A 157 -7.39 -4.40 24.04
C ASN A 157 -8.35 -5.09 23.07
N VAL A 158 -9.25 -4.32 22.44
CA VAL A 158 -10.17 -4.85 21.42
C VAL A 158 -9.41 -5.27 20.16
N VAL A 159 -8.44 -4.49 19.69
CA VAL A 159 -7.59 -4.84 18.54
C VAL A 159 -6.89 -6.18 18.80
N ILE A 160 -6.29 -6.37 19.98
CA ILE A 160 -5.64 -7.62 20.37
C ILE A 160 -6.64 -8.80 20.31
N GLN A 161 -7.83 -8.65 20.91
CA GLN A 161 -8.85 -9.71 20.89
C GLN A 161 -9.30 -10.05 19.47
N LEU A 162 -9.46 -9.05 18.61
CA LEU A 162 -9.86 -9.23 17.22
C LEU A 162 -8.80 -10.02 16.44
N ILE A 163 -7.54 -9.60 16.52
CA ILE A 163 -6.47 -10.21 15.70
C ILE A 163 -6.05 -11.59 16.22
N VAL A 164 -6.10 -11.83 17.53
CA VAL A 164 -5.66 -13.10 18.11
C VAL A 164 -6.77 -14.16 18.10
N GLN A 165 -8.03 -13.77 18.34
CA GLN A 165 -9.10 -14.72 18.64
C GLN A 165 -10.29 -14.66 17.69
N LYS A 166 -10.77 -13.47 17.32
CA LYS A 166 -12.08 -13.33 16.68
C LYS A 166 -12.04 -13.41 15.15
N LEU A 167 -11.13 -12.65 14.54
CA LEU A 167 -11.09 -12.53 13.08
C LEU A 167 -10.45 -13.74 12.37
N PRO A 168 -9.40 -14.40 12.89
CA PRO A 168 -8.80 -15.54 12.22
C PRO A 168 -9.81 -16.62 11.82
N PRO A 169 -10.63 -17.20 12.75
CA PRO A 169 -11.63 -18.17 12.39
C PRO A 169 -12.77 -17.57 11.56
N TYR A 170 -13.08 -16.28 11.74
CA TYR A 170 -14.18 -15.61 11.04
C TYR A 170 -13.91 -15.46 9.53
N VAL A 171 -12.70 -15.06 9.17
CA VAL A 171 -12.33 -14.86 7.75
C VAL A 171 -11.58 -16.06 7.17
N ASN A 172 -11.35 -17.13 7.95
CA ASN A 172 -10.55 -18.30 7.60
C ASN A 172 -9.16 -17.85 7.09
N ALA A 173 -8.40 -17.23 7.98
CA ALA A 173 -7.05 -16.71 7.69
C ALA A 173 -6.16 -16.79 8.94
N SER A 174 -4.85 -16.73 8.76
CA SER A 174 -3.89 -16.62 9.87
C SER A 174 -4.01 -15.24 10.56
N PRO A 175 -3.69 -15.14 11.86
CA PRO A 175 -3.51 -13.83 12.51
C PRO A 175 -2.52 -12.91 11.77
N TYR A 176 -1.53 -13.48 11.09
CA TYR A 176 -0.54 -12.75 10.29
C TYR A 176 -1.12 -12.15 9.00
N ASP A 177 -2.23 -12.71 8.48
CA ASP A 177 -2.91 -12.20 7.29
C ASP A 177 -3.87 -11.04 7.61
N ILE A 178 -4.19 -10.85 8.89
CA ILE A 178 -5.03 -9.74 9.36
C ILE A 178 -4.16 -8.52 9.53
N GLN A 179 -4.61 -7.37 9.02
CA GLN A 179 -3.82 -6.17 9.06
C GLN A 179 -4.47 -5.07 9.91
N VAL A 180 -3.70 -4.54 10.85
CA VAL A 180 -4.06 -3.30 11.56
C VAL A 180 -3.57 -2.12 10.74
N LEU A 181 -4.50 -1.24 10.36
CA LEU A 181 -4.22 -0.04 9.56
C LEU A 181 -4.40 1.21 10.44
N ALA A 182 -3.30 1.78 10.90
CA ALA A 182 -3.32 2.97 11.72
C ALA A 182 -3.17 4.25 10.88
N PRO A 183 -3.92 5.33 11.20
CA PRO A 183 -3.76 6.61 10.52
C PRO A 183 -2.39 7.27 10.76
N MET A 184 -1.77 7.02 11.91
CA MET A 184 -0.56 7.71 12.38
C MET A 184 0.58 6.74 12.68
N ARG A 185 1.82 7.24 12.57
CA ARG A 185 3.02 6.50 12.95
C ARG A 185 3.29 6.56 14.47
N LYS A 186 3.10 7.73 15.10
CA LYS A 186 3.36 8.00 16.52
C LYS A 186 2.07 8.19 17.31
N GLY A 187 2.15 8.06 18.63
CA GLY A 187 1.03 8.19 19.57
C GLY A 187 0.54 6.82 20.06
N GLU A 188 -0.42 6.83 20.98
CA GLU A 188 -0.93 5.61 21.64
C GLU A 188 -1.54 4.62 20.64
N LEU A 189 -2.27 5.12 19.62
CA LEU A 189 -2.82 4.32 18.51
C LEU A 189 -1.94 4.42 17.24
N GLY A 190 -0.69 4.82 17.38
CA GLY A 190 0.28 4.89 16.30
C GLY A 190 0.92 3.53 16.02
N VAL A 191 1.41 3.37 14.79
CA VAL A 191 2.04 2.13 14.31
C VAL A 191 3.15 1.63 15.24
N LEU A 192 4.01 2.52 15.74
CA LEU A 192 5.13 2.13 16.59
C LEU A 192 4.63 1.44 17.87
N ASN A 193 3.73 2.09 18.63
CA ASN A 193 3.19 1.52 19.85
C ASN A 193 2.35 0.26 19.60
N LEU A 194 1.56 0.27 18.52
CA LEU A 194 0.74 -0.91 18.16
C LEU A 194 1.62 -2.10 17.81
N ASN A 195 2.73 -1.92 17.10
CA ASN A 195 3.67 -3.00 16.80
C ASN A 195 4.31 -3.57 18.06
N ASP A 196 4.77 -2.72 18.98
CA ASP A 196 5.35 -3.16 20.26
C ASP A 196 4.36 -3.96 21.11
N VAL A 197 3.10 -3.53 21.11
CA VAL A 197 2.04 -4.25 21.84
C VAL A 197 1.67 -5.54 21.14
N LEU A 198 1.39 -5.50 19.83
CA LEU A 198 0.95 -6.67 19.08
C LEU A 198 2.02 -7.77 19.01
N GLN A 199 3.30 -7.41 18.93
CA GLN A 199 4.41 -8.36 19.00
C GLN A 199 4.33 -9.23 20.28
N LYS A 200 4.06 -8.62 21.43
CA LYS A 200 3.98 -9.33 22.73
C LYS A 200 2.87 -10.39 22.76
N TYR A 201 1.78 -10.19 21.98
CA TYR A 201 0.64 -11.11 21.95
C TYR A 201 0.70 -12.11 20.78
N LEU A 202 1.22 -11.70 19.63
CA LEU A 202 1.29 -12.53 18.43
C LEU A 202 2.58 -13.32 18.34
N ASN A 203 3.65 -12.77 18.86
CA ASN A 203 4.97 -13.39 18.87
C ASN A 203 5.67 -13.16 20.22
N PRO A 204 5.17 -13.74 21.34
CA PRO A 204 5.79 -13.55 22.67
C PRO A 204 7.23 -14.04 22.70
N SER A 205 8.03 -13.44 23.58
CA SER A 205 9.40 -13.89 23.87
C SER A 205 9.42 -15.32 24.38
N SER A 206 10.39 -16.09 23.90
CA SER A 206 10.63 -17.47 24.32
C SER A 206 12.13 -17.73 24.32
N PRO A 207 12.65 -18.60 25.23
CA PRO A 207 14.06 -19.00 25.23
C PRO A 207 14.55 -19.61 23.91
N ASP A 208 13.64 -20.15 23.10
CA ASP A 208 13.94 -20.79 21.81
C ASP A 208 14.01 -19.81 20.63
N LYS A 209 13.73 -18.51 20.88
CA LYS A 209 13.75 -17.48 19.84
C LYS A 209 14.91 -16.53 20.05
N VAL A 210 15.65 -16.27 18.99
CA VAL A 210 16.68 -15.24 19.01
C VAL A 210 16.02 -13.87 18.84
N GLU A 211 16.49 -12.92 19.64
CA GLU A 211 16.06 -11.53 19.63
C GLU A 211 17.25 -10.61 19.34
N ARG A 212 17.01 -9.55 18.62
CA ARG A 212 17.98 -8.49 18.37
C ARG A 212 17.35 -7.12 18.39
N GLU A 213 17.94 -6.24 19.17
CA GLU A 213 17.60 -4.82 19.15
C GLU A 213 18.37 -4.11 18.05
N PHE A 214 17.66 -3.32 17.23
CA PHE A 214 18.22 -2.49 16.20
C PHE A 214 17.51 -1.13 16.19
N HIS A 215 18.27 -0.04 16.38
CA HIS A 215 17.74 1.34 16.46
C HIS A 215 16.54 1.51 17.41
N GLY A 216 16.55 0.83 18.56
CA GLY A 216 15.49 0.89 19.56
C GLY A 216 14.24 0.07 19.23
N VAL A 217 14.28 -0.75 18.18
CA VAL A 217 13.24 -1.74 17.83
C VAL A 217 13.78 -3.13 18.13
N LEU A 218 13.01 -3.91 18.89
CA LEU A 218 13.34 -5.30 19.16
C LEU A 218 12.74 -6.19 18.07
N PHE A 219 13.59 -6.82 17.28
CA PHE A 219 13.22 -7.86 16.32
C PHE A 219 13.41 -9.24 16.93
N ARG A 220 12.52 -10.14 16.58
CA ARG A 220 12.49 -11.51 17.08
C ARG A 220 12.20 -12.48 15.93
N GLU A 221 12.76 -13.68 16.00
CA GLU A 221 12.36 -14.76 15.10
C GLU A 221 10.85 -14.97 15.11
N ASN A 222 10.27 -15.17 13.95
CA ASN A 222 8.84 -15.20 13.65
C ASN A 222 8.13 -13.83 13.72
N ASP A 223 8.82 -12.70 13.79
CA ASP A 223 8.18 -11.39 13.65
C ASP A 223 7.68 -11.17 12.22
N LYS A 224 6.49 -10.59 12.13
CA LYS A 224 5.97 -10.04 10.88
C LYS A 224 6.66 -8.72 10.59
N VAL A 225 7.31 -8.64 9.44
CA VAL A 225 8.06 -7.46 9.00
C VAL A 225 7.62 -7.00 7.62
N MET A 226 8.01 -5.79 7.27
CA MET A 226 7.80 -5.20 5.96
C MET A 226 9.07 -4.49 5.51
N GLN A 227 9.45 -4.69 4.26
CA GLN A 227 10.46 -3.91 3.57
C GLN A 227 9.98 -2.47 3.42
N ILE A 228 10.81 -1.49 3.78
CA ILE A 228 10.44 -0.07 3.77
C ILE A 228 11.20 0.79 2.77
N LYS A 229 12.17 0.18 2.08
CA LYS A 229 12.93 0.76 0.98
C LYS A 229 12.90 -0.19 -0.21
N ASN A 230 13.13 0.30 -1.42
CA ASN A 230 13.37 -0.59 -2.55
C ASN A 230 14.84 -1.02 -2.53
N ASN A 231 15.09 -2.32 -2.48
CA ASN A 231 16.43 -2.88 -2.62
C ASN A 231 16.45 -3.78 -3.86
N TYR A 232 16.93 -3.23 -4.98
CA TYR A 232 16.94 -3.91 -6.28
C TYR A 232 18.02 -4.99 -6.37
N GLN A 233 19.04 -4.93 -5.51
CA GLN A 233 20.20 -5.82 -5.53
C GLN A 233 20.09 -6.96 -4.51
N LEU A 234 19.13 -6.89 -3.58
CA LEU A 234 18.94 -7.91 -2.57
C LEU A 234 18.53 -9.22 -3.23
N LYS A 235 19.35 -10.23 -3.08
CA LYS A 235 19.12 -11.56 -3.65
C LYS A 235 18.13 -12.34 -2.82
N TRP A 236 17.24 -13.04 -3.48
CA TRP A 236 16.33 -13.97 -2.85
C TRP A 236 16.34 -15.32 -3.56
N LYS A 237 15.99 -16.36 -2.80
CA LYS A 237 15.86 -17.73 -3.30
C LYS A 237 14.54 -18.33 -2.84
N LYS A 238 13.98 -19.21 -3.65
CA LYS A 238 12.89 -20.11 -3.25
C LYS A 238 13.40 -21.53 -3.20
N TYR A 239 12.90 -22.28 -2.25
CA TYR A 239 13.29 -23.66 -2.04
C TYR A 239 12.11 -24.59 -2.27
N ASN A 240 12.39 -25.74 -2.89
CA ASN A 240 11.42 -26.83 -2.99
C ASN A 240 11.27 -27.54 -1.63
N PRO A 241 10.28 -28.45 -1.46
CA PRO A 241 10.12 -29.22 -0.21
C PRO A 241 11.33 -30.10 0.16
N TYR A 242 12.25 -30.33 -0.76
CA TYR A 242 13.47 -31.11 -0.54
C TYR A 242 14.67 -30.25 -0.12
N GLY A 243 14.52 -28.93 -0.11
CA GLY A 243 15.56 -27.98 0.29
C GLY A 243 16.46 -27.50 -0.88
N ASP A 244 16.16 -27.89 -2.12
CA ASP A 244 16.91 -27.41 -3.29
C ASP A 244 16.36 -26.06 -3.76
N VAL A 245 17.25 -25.19 -4.26
CA VAL A 245 16.85 -23.91 -4.86
C VAL A 245 16.09 -24.20 -6.15
N CYS A 246 14.83 -23.79 -6.23
CA CYS A 246 13.98 -23.95 -7.41
C CYS A 246 13.81 -22.65 -8.21
N GLU A 247 14.02 -21.52 -7.59
CA GLU A 247 13.95 -20.19 -8.22
C GLU A 247 14.87 -19.23 -7.47
N GLU A 248 15.55 -18.36 -8.17
CA GLU A 248 16.35 -17.28 -7.59
C GLU A 248 16.15 -15.99 -8.37
N GLY A 249 16.36 -14.87 -7.71
CA GLY A 249 16.23 -13.57 -8.34
C GLY A 249 16.72 -12.45 -7.45
N GLU A 250 16.53 -11.23 -7.89
CA GLU A 250 16.95 -10.02 -7.20
C GLU A 250 15.76 -9.06 -7.04
N GLY A 251 15.83 -8.25 -5.99
CA GLY A 251 14.90 -7.20 -5.67
C GLY A 251 13.82 -7.60 -4.65
N VAL A 252 13.82 -6.84 -3.54
CA VAL A 252 12.74 -6.77 -2.54
C VAL A 252 12.30 -5.32 -2.44
N PHE A 253 11.00 -5.08 -2.44
CA PHE A 253 10.47 -3.75 -2.68
C PHE A 253 9.71 -3.20 -1.46
N ASN A 254 9.65 -1.88 -1.38
CA ASN A 254 8.86 -1.19 -0.37
C ASN A 254 7.40 -1.67 -0.38
N GLY A 255 6.95 -2.15 0.77
CA GLY A 255 5.63 -2.76 0.96
C GLY A 255 5.62 -4.29 0.96
N ASP A 256 6.70 -4.96 0.54
CA ASP A 256 6.79 -6.41 0.62
C ASP A 256 6.78 -6.85 2.09
N SER A 257 5.85 -7.76 2.43
CA SER A 257 5.71 -8.29 3.79
C SER A 257 6.33 -9.67 3.90
N GLY A 258 6.95 -9.94 5.02
CA GLY A 258 7.58 -11.21 5.31
C GLY A 258 7.57 -11.56 6.79
N VAL A 259 8.19 -12.67 7.10
CA VAL A 259 8.37 -13.18 8.46
C VAL A 259 9.86 -13.47 8.67
N ILE A 260 10.42 -12.99 9.77
CA ILE A 260 11.79 -13.31 10.16
C ILE A 260 11.86 -14.79 10.46
N ARG A 261 12.71 -15.52 9.74
CA ARG A 261 12.93 -16.97 9.97
C ARG A 261 14.04 -17.23 10.94
N THR A 262 15.17 -16.56 10.76
CA THR A 262 16.33 -16.73 11.64
C THR A 262 17.04 -15.40 11.86
N ILE A 263 17.62 -15.26 13.05
CA ILE A 263 18.53 -14.18 13.43
C ILE A 263 19.83 -14.84 13.85
N SER A 264 20.92 -14.69 13.10
CA SER A 264 22.21 -15.31 13.36
C SER A 264 23.24 -14.29 13.81
N ALA A 265 23.68 -14.40 15.08
CA ALA A 265 24.79 -13.60 15.59
C ALA A 265 26.15 -14.05 15.02
N LEU A 266 26.26 -15.28 14.50
CA LEU A 266 27.51 -15.81 13.92
C LEU A 266 27.78 -15.24 12.55
N THR A 267 26.73 -15.13 11.73
CA THR A 267 26.81 -14.59 10.36
C THR A 267 26.44 -13.12 10.31
N GLU A 268 26.07 -12.54 11.44
CA GLU A 268 25.57 -11.16 11.56
C GLU A 268 24.44 -10.86 10.54
N SER A 269 23.51 -11.83 10.39
CA SER A 269 22.47 -11.77 9.36
C SER A 269 21.09 -12.10 9.91
N VAL A 270 20.07 -11.63 9.18
CA VAL A 270 18.66 -11.91 9.39
C VAL A 270 18.07 -12.49 8.12
N THR A 271 17.45 -13.66 8.22
CA THR A 271 16.75 -14.27 7.09
C THR A 271 15.27 -13.96 7.18
N VAL A 272 14.71 -13.40 6.11
CA VAL A 272 13.28 -13.08 5.99
C VAL A 272 12.67 -13.89 4.88
N GLU A 273 11.58 -14.58 5.19
CA GLU A 273 10.73 -15.21 4.19
C GLU A 273 9.57 -14.27 3.85
N PHE A 274 9.59 -13.76 2.64
CA PHE A 274 8.54 -12.93 2.05
C PHE A 274 7.41 -13.78 1.46
N GLU A 275 6.36 -13.11 1.02
CA GLU A 275 5.27 -13.77 0.29
C GLU A 275 5.82 -14.61 -0.87
N GLU A 276 5.13 -15.69 -1.22
CA GLU A 276 5.52 -16.68 -2.24
C GLU A 276 6.73 -17.54 -1.90
N GLY A 277 7.18 -17.53 -0.65
CA GLY A 277 8.33 -18.31 -0.22
C GLY A 277 9.68 -17.77 -0.71
N LYS A 278 9.75 -16.49 -1.07
CA LYS A 278 11.03 -15.81 -1.35
C LYS A 278 11.79 -15.63 -0.05
N ILE A 279 12.97 -16.19 0.05
CA ILE A 279 13.85 -16.06 1.21
C ILE A 279 15.00 -15.14 0.85
N ALA A 280 15.12 -14.03 1.56
CA ALA A 280 16.23 -13.09 1.44
C ALA A 280 17.01 -13.01 2.75
N GLU A 281 18.33 -12.81 2.65
CA GLU A 281 19.21 -12.64 3.78
C GLU A 281 19.73 -11.20 3.81
N TYR A 282 19.57 -10.56 4.98
CA TYR A 282 20.00 -9.20 5.26
C TYR A 282 21.21 -9.24 6.18
N GLU A 283 22.21 -8.44 5.90
CA GLU A 283 23.20 -8.11 6.92
C GLU A 283 22.57 -7.29 8.04
N PHE A 284 23.15 -7.29 9.25
CA PHE A 284 22.61 -6.48 10.34
C PHE A 284 22.60 -4.98 10.01
N SER A 285 23.54 -4.51 9.20
CA SER A 285 23.58 -3.14 8.68
C SER A 285 22.37 -2.77 7.83
N GLU A 286 21.77 -3.77 7.12
CA GLU A 286 20.62 -3.59 6.23
C GLU A 286 19.27 -3.71 6.96
N MET A 287 19.25 -4.03 8.25
CA MET A 287 18.01 -4.13 9.03
C MET A 287 17.23 -2.82 9.11
N GLU A 288 17.85 -1.68 8.79
CA GLU A 288 17.15 -0.40 8.64
C GLU A 288 16.11 -0.39 7.51
N GLU A 289 16.18 -1.35 6.62
CA GLU A 289 15.20 -1.54 5.54
C GLU A 289 13.95 -2.29 5.99
N LEU A 290 13.93 -2.81 7.21
CA LEU A 290 12.85 -3.59 7.79
C LEU A 290 12.14 -2.83 8.90
N GLU A 291 10.81 -2.95 8.96
CA GLU A 291 9.98 -2.51 10.10
C GLU A 291 9.04 -3.64 10.53
N LEU A 292 8.70 -3.70 11.82
CA LEU A 292 7.61 -4.55 12.29
C LEU A 292 6.30 -4.18 11.57
N ALA A 293 5.51 -5.17 11.18
CA ALA A 293 4.36 -4.99 10.30
C ALA A 293 3.05 -5.59 10.82
N TYR A 294 2.92 -5.83 12.12
CA TYR A 294 1.64 -6.18 12.73
C TYR A 294 0.60 -5.07 12.54
N ALA A 295 1.05 -3.82 12.70
CA ALA A 295 0.33 -2.61 12.30
C ALA A 295 1.17 -1.83 11.29
N ILE A 296 0.52 -1.25 10.29
CA ILE A 296 1.15 -0.37 9.30
C ILE A 296 0.31 0.90 9.14
N THR A 297 0.89 1.94 8.52
CA THR A 297 0.10 3.11 8.17
C THR A 297 -0.82 2.80 6.99
N ILE A 298 -1.97 3.49 6.93
CA ILE A 298 -2.88 3.39 5.79
C ILE A 298 -2.17 3.72 4.47
N HIS A 299 -1.20 4.65 4.47
CA HIS A 299 -0.40 4.97 3.29
C HIS A 299 0.42 3.77 2.80
N LYS A 300 1.02 3.00 3.71
CA LYS A 300 1.80 1.79 3.35
C LYS A 300 0.93 0.62 2.90
N SER A 301 -0.38 0.67 3.11
CA SER A 301 -1.29 -0.37 2.63
C SER A 301 -1.78 -0.16 1.19
N GLN A 302 -1.42 0.95 0.54
CA GLN A 302 -1.78 1.19 -0.87
C GLN A 302 -1.22 0.09 -1.77
N GLY A 303 -2.00 -0.35 -2.75
CA GLY A 303 -1.67 -1.48 -3.63
C GLY A 303 -1.75 -2.86 -2.97
N SER A 304 -2.08 -2.94 -1.67
CA SER A 304 -2.23 -4.21 -0.93
C SER A 304 -3.69 -4.46 -0.56
N GLU A 305 -4.06 -5.72 -0.39
CA GLU A 305 -5.38 -6.14 0.09
C GLU A 305 -5.22 -7.25 1.14
N TYR A 306 -6.09 -7.25 2.14
CA TYR A 306 -6.00 -8.17 3.27
C TYR A 306 -7.33 -8.89 3.49
N PRO A 307 -7.34 -10.16 3.96
CA PRO A 307 -8.56 -10.86 4.32
C PRO A 307 -9.42 -10.09 5.31
N ALA A 308 -8.80 -9.49 6.34
CA ALA A 308 -9.47 -8.61 7.28
C ALA A 308 -8.60 -7.41 7.64
N VAL A 309 -9.26 -6.27 7.86
CA VAL A 309 -8.63 -5.02 8.25
C VAL A 309 -9.23 -4.51 9.56
N ILE A 310 -8.37 -4.11 10.48
CA ILE A 310 -8.76 -3.44 11.73
C ILE A 310 -8.28 -1.99 11.66
N ILE A 311 -9.18 -1.03 11.89
CA ILE A 311 -8.87 0.39 11.84
C ILE A 311 -9.09 1.00 13.23
N PRO A 312 -8.03 1.17 14.04
CA PRO A 312 -8.12 1.90 15.30
C PRO A 312 -8.27 3.40 15.03
N LEU A 313 -9.34 4.02 15.52
CA LEU A 313 -9.68 5.40 15.16
C LEU A 313 -10.29 6.17 16.34
N LEU A 314 -9.56 7.10 16.94
CA LEU A 314 -10.02 7.90 18.06
C LEU A 314 -9.95 9.40 17.79
N SER A 315 -8.75 9.91 17.55
CA SER A 315 -8.51 11.34 17.31
C SER A 315 -7.22 11.53 16.52
N GLY A 316 -7.10 12.67 15.84
CA GLY A 316 -5.88 13.02 15.12
C GLY A 316 -5.96 14.35 14.37
N PRO A 317 -4.85 14.74 13.72
CA PRO A 317 -4.77 16.00 12.98
C PRO A 317 -5.76 16.04 11.81
N LYS A 318 -6.51 17.13 11.68
CA LYS A 318 -7.50 17.30 10.60
C LYS A 318 -6.91 17.15 9.19
N MET A 319 -5.65 17.57 8.98
CA MET A 319 -4.98 17.44 7.69
C MET A 319 -4.75 16.00 7.25
N LEU A 320 -4.60 15.09 8.22
CA LEU A 320 -4.38 13.66 7.97
C LEU A 320 -5.71 12.90 7.96
N PHE A 321 -6.61 13.21 8.90
CA PHE A 321 -7.88 12.52 9.08
C PHE A 321 -8.92 13.05 8.10
N ASN A 322 -8.81 12.64 6.85
CA ASN A 322 -9.68 13.04 5.75
C ASN A 322 -10.41 11.84 5.13
N ARG A 323 -11.35 12.14 4.24
CA ARG A 323 -12.20 11.17 3.55
C ARG A 323 -11.38 10.12 2.79
N ASN A 324 -10.36 10.54 2.05
CA ASN A 324 -9.57 9.64 1.21
C ASN A 324 -8.76 8.65 2.04
N LEU A 325 -8.28 9.07 3.22
CA LEU A 325 -7.59 8.16 4.14
C LEU A 325 -8.54 7.05 4.63
N LEU A 326 -9.75 7.41 5.06
CA LEU A 326 -10.75 6.44 5.51
C LEU A 326 -11.18 5.52 4.37
N TYR A 327 -11.46 6.09 3.19
CA TYR A 327 -11.82 5.34 1.99
C TYR A 327 -10.74 4.33 1.63
N THR A 328 -9.48 4.76 1.58
CA THR A 328 -8.34 3.87 1.30
C THR A 328 -8.25 2.74 2.31
N ALA A 329 -8.41 3.02 3.62
CA ALA A 329 -8.34 2.00 4.65
C ALA A 329 -9.44 0.94 4.51
N VAL A 330 -10.68 1.36 4.27
CA VAL A 330 -11.84 0.47 4.11
C VAL A 330 -11.70 -0.41 2.88
N THR A 331 -11.22 0.15 1.78
CA THR A 331 -11.06 -0.58 0.51
C THR A 331 -9.88 -1.57 0.51
N ARG A 332 -9.07 -1.65 1.58
CA ARG A 332 -8.01 -2.67 1.72
C ARG A 332 -8.52 -4.02 2.17
N ALA A 333 -9.76 -4.13 2.63
CA ALA A 333 -10.31 -5.37 3.14
C ALA A 333 -11.04 -6.17 2.06
N LYS A 334 -10.78 -7.48 2.01
CA LYS A 334 -11.47 -8.43 1.12
C LYS A 334 -12.74 -9.01 1.73
N LYS A 335 -12.69 -9.38 3.03
CA LYS A 335 -13.76 -10.13 3.68
C LYS A 335 -14.33 -9.43 4.91
N CYS A 336 -13.54 -8.61 5.61
CA CYS A 336 -13.99 -7.98 6.85
C CYS A 336 -13.26 -6.68 7.15
N VAL A 337 -14.02 -5.64 7.48
CA VAL A 337 -13.53 -4.39 8.09
C VAL A 337 -14.07 -4.27 9.50
N THR A 338 -13.21 -3.95 10.45
CA THR A 338 -13.63 -3.58 11.80
C THR A 338 -13.01 -2.23 12.19
N ILE A 339 -13.84 -1.22 12.34
CA ILE A 339 -13.43 0.08 12.88
C ILE A 339 -13.57 0.01 14.41
N VAL A 340 -12.49 0.29 15.14
CA VAL A 340 -12.48 0.29 16.60
C VAL A 340 -12.19 1.69 17.10
N GLY A 341 -13.14 2.32 17.76
CA GLY A 341 -12.98 3.65 18.33
C GLY A 341 -14.19 4.56 18.15
N SER A 342 -13.99 5.79 17.70
CA SER A 342 -15.00 6.83 17.69
C SER A 342 -15.75 6.91 16.35
N ARG A 343 -17.07 6.65 16.38
CA ARG A 343 -17.95 6.89 15.21
C ARG A 343 -17.97 8.35 14.81
N ARG A 344 -17.94 9.25 15.81
CA ARG A 344 -17.87 10.71 15.55
C ARG A 344 -16.65 11.06 14.70
N MET A 345 -15.50 10.38 14.92
CA MET A 345 -14.30 10.59 14.11
C MET A 345 -14.49 10.08 12.67
N VAL A 346 -15.17 8.95 12.48
CA VAL A 346 -15.55 8.46 11.14
C VAL A 346 -16.37 9.51 10.40
N ASP A 347 -17.42 10.06 11.03
CA ASP A 347 -18.25 11.09 10.42
C ASP A 347 -17.47 12.38 10.10
N GLN A 348 -16.57 12.78 11.00
CA GLN A 348 -15.67 13.93 10.76
C GLN A 348 -14.76 13.69 9.56
N MET A 349 -14.18 12.50 9.41
CA MET A 349 -13.35 12.15 8.26
C MET A 349 -14.15 12.16 6.95
N ILE A 350 -15.38 11.64 6.96
CA ILE A 350 -16.27 11.64 5.79
C ILE A 350 -16.56 13.07 5.32
N CYS A 351 -16.80 13.97 6.25
CA CYS A 351 -17.04 15.38 5.95
C CYS A 351 -15.78 16.16 5.57
N ASN A 352 -14.61 15.63 5.92
CA ASN A 352 -13.34 16.31 5.70
C ASN A 352 -12.73 15.97 4.33
N ILE A 353 -12.94 16.86 3.36
CA ILE A 353 -12.36 16.76 2.01
C ILE A 353 -11.04 17.51 1.87
N ASN A 354 -10.52 18.06 2.98
CA ASN A 354 -9.28 18.82 2.95
C ASN A 354 -8.11 17.87 2.72
N GLU A 355 -7.63 17.83 1.50
CA GLU A 355 -6.33 17.29 1.14
C GLU A 355 -5.29 18.41 1.21
N LYS A 356 -4.03 18.05 1.47
CA LYS A 356 -2.93 18.99 1.31
C LYS A 356 -2.96 19.49 -0.14
N LYS A 357 -3.29 20.78 -0.32
CA LYS A 357 -3.38 21.37 -1.66
C LYS A 357 -2.05 21.20 -2.38
N ARG A 358 -2.08 20.53 -3.51
CA ARG A 358 -0.93 20.36 -4.38
C ARG A 358 -1.00 21.41 -5.47
N TYR A 359 0.06 22.18 -5.58
CA TYR A 359 0.18 23.21 -6.61
C TYR A 359 0.70 22.54 -7.89
N SER A 360 -0.23 21.92 -8.63
CA SER A 360 0.04 21.34 -9.95
C SER A 360 -0.60 22.22 -11.03
N SER A 361 0.18 22.56 -12.06
CA SER A 361 -0.33 23.26 -13.26
C SER A 361 -0.65 22.29 -14.39
N LEU A 362 -0.54 20.97 -14.18
CA LEU A 362 -0.66 19.98 -15.25
C LEU A 362 -1.99 20.07 -16.00
N CYS A 363 -3.12 20.12 -15.28
CA CYS A 363 -4.44 20.26 -15.90
C CYS A 363 -4.54 21.52 -16.77
N GLN A 364 -4.08 22.67 -16.26
CA GLN A 364 -4.12 23.92 -17.01
C GLN A 364 -3.24 23.86 -18.25
N ARG A 365 -2.01 23.36 -18.13
CA ARG A 365 -1.08 23.23 -19.26
C ARG A 365 -1.59 22.32 -20.35
N ILE A 366 -2.22 21.19 -19.99
CA ILE A 366 -2.85 20.31 -20.99
C ILE A 366 -3.95 21.05 -21.75
N GLN A 367 -4.82 21.81 -21.05
CA GLN A 367 -5.89 22.60 -21.69
C GLN A 367 -5.35 23.73 -22.58
N GLU A 368 -4.27 24.41 -22.18
CA GLU A 368 -3.63 25.46 -22.97
C GLU A 368 -3.06 24.89 -24.27
N LEU A 369 -2.43 23.72 -24.25
CA LEU A 369 -1.90 23.05 -25.44
C LEU A 369 -3.03 22.62 -26.39
N GLU A 370 -4.12 22.09 -25.88
CA GLU A 370 -5.29 21.66 -26.67
C GLU A 370 -5.90 22.86 -27.46
N VAL A 371 -5.97 24.02 -26.81
CA VAL A 371 -6.45 25.26 -27.46
C VAL A 371 -5.47 25.74 -28.53
N ALA A 372 -4.17 25.64 -28.28
CA ALA A 372 -3.14 26.02 -29.23
C ALA A 372 -3.16 25.15 -30.50
N ASP A 373 -3.29 23.82 -30.33
CA ASP A 373 -3.39 22.87 -31.45
C ASP A 373 -4.68 23.08 -32.28
N ALA A 374 -5.81 23.33 -31.62
CA ALA A 374 -7.06 23.64 -32.29
C ALA A 374 -6.99 24.95 -33.08
N GLY A 375 -6.23 25.94 -32.59
CA GLY A 375 -6.00 27.24 -33.29
C GLY A 375 -5.02 27.15 -34.47
N MET A 376 -4.14 26.14 -34.52
CA MET A 376 -3.25 25.89 -35.66
C MET A 376 -3.93 25.15 -36.83
N LEU A 377 -5.06 24.49 -36.56
CA LEU A 377 -5.83 23.71 -37.53
C LEU A 377 -7.03 24.49 -38.13
N SER A 378 -7.27 25.70 -37.65
CA SER A 378 -8.28 26.66 -38.16
C SER A 378 -7.63 27.75 -39.01
#